data_d0b83f9243cbd8ee3f6d973ca8f03f42
#
_entry.id   d0b83f9243cbd8ee3f6d973ca8f03f42
#
_cell.length_a   1.000
_cell.length_b   1.000
_cell.length_c   1.000
_cell.angle_alpha   90.00
_cell.angle_beta   90.00
_cell.angle_gamma   90.00
#
_symmetry.space_group_name_H-M   'P 1'
#
loop_
_entity.id
_entity.type
_entity.pdbx_description
1 polymer ?
#
loop_
_entity_poly.entity_id
_entity_poly.type
_entity_poly.pdbx_seq_one_letter_code
_entity_poly.pdbx_strand_id
1 'polypeptide(L)'
;MRRSTLALIVLLVGCSALSGPYREYEIRFEGGDQPVLGASPSDQELINVTAWLIHHKLELPFPPTIKAYVYVNEATMVDGLITVAGDNHDEAWDKGRYAAGVASRRGLFLRGDYVARMHLVGRAGLFAHELAHVSQTQLREGGRGRAEQWILEGHAEWVKVRVLDLLHYRSYTESRDLVVRTVVGSPTPIKLFPDLQELSRNANWVASTNKLGAPATYCQAFLAMDWLVERYGPAKVTEFLGRFALDSPPPGHWAEVFPISSRQFADEFRVRLENLAGSTPVAGEGNLGASQPSCG
;
A
#
# COMPACT_ATOMS: atom_id res chain seq x y z
N MET A 1 -61.38 29.75 13.44
CA MET A 1 -60.11 30.19 12.79
C MET A 1 -58.96 29.50 13.42
N ARG A 2 -58.41 28.44 12.75
CA ARG A 2 -57.22 27.69 13.18
C ARG A 2 -56.02 28.29 12.46
N ARG A 3 -55.08 28.84 13.20
CA ARG A 3 -53.80 29.32 12.68
C ARG A 3 -52.84 28.13 12.59
N SER A 4 -52.46 27.74 11.37
CA SER A 4 -51.43 26.76 11.09
C SER A 4 -50.08 27.46 11.15
N THR A 5 -49.26 27.07 12.12
CA THR A 5 -47.88 27.52 12.24
C THR A 5 -47.02 26.62 11.35
N LEU A 6 -46.49 27.17 10.27
CA LEU A 6 -45.52 26.49 9.41
C LEU A 6 -44.17 26.54 10.11
N ALA A 7 -43.67 25.39 10.56
CA ALA A 7 -42.29 25.25 11.06
C ALA A 7 -41.32 25.16 9.88
N LEU A 8 -40.51 26.19 9.72
CA LEU A 8 -39.42 26.23 8.75
C LEU A 8 -38.26 25.41 9.31
N ILE A 9 -38.06 24.18 8.79
CA ILE A 9 -36.88 23.37 9.10
C ILE A 9 -35.72 23.91 8.24
N VAL A 10 -34.85 24.69 8.85
CA VAL A 10 -33.57 25.09 8.25
C VAL A 10 -32.64 23.91 8.37
N LEU A 11 -32.44 23.19 7.27
CA LEU A 11 -31.34 22.20 7.11
C LEU A 11 -30.05 22.99 7.07
N LEU A 12 -29.37 23.09 8.20
CA LEU A 12 -27.95 23.48 8.26
C LEU A 12 -27.11 22.38 7.61
N VAL A 13 -26.87 22.50 6.30
CA VAL A 13 -25.79 21.80 5.64
C VAL A 13 -24.50 22.35 6.24
N GLY A 14 -23.95 21.66 7.21
CA GLY A 14 -22.69 21.99 7.81
C GLY A 14 -21.58 21.91 6.75
N CYS A 15 -21.22 23.06 6.17
CA CYS A 15 -19.91 23.23 5.56
C CYS A 15 -18.89 23.00 6.68
N SER A 16 -18.26 21.82 6.71
CA SER A 16 -17.08 21.59 7.53
C SER A 16 -15.99 22.53 7.02
N ALA A 17 -15.93 23.72 7.62
CA ALA A 17 -14.83 24.64 7.40
C ALA A 17 -13.52 23.92 7.72
N LEU A 18 -12.54 24.02 6.82
CA LEU A 18 -11.16 23.59 7.01
C LEU A 18 -10.56 24.34 8.21
N SER A 19 -10.78 23.85 9.41
CA SER A 19 -10.25 24.44 10.65
C SER A 19 -9.10 23.60 11.18
N GLY A 20 -8.02 23.49 10.37
CA GLY A 20 -6.82 22.79 10.82
C GLY A 20 -5.91 22.41 9.65
N PRO A 21 -4.68 21.99 9.93
CA PRO A 21 -3.70 21.57 8.91
C PRO A 21 -4.04 20.23 8.26
N TYR A 22 -5.11 19.56 8.67
CA TYR A 22 -5.54 18.26 8.14
C TYR A 22 -7.05 18.05 8.26
N ARG A 23 -7.58 17.09 7.49
CA ARG A 23 -8.89 16.46 7.67
C ARG A 23 -8.69 15.09 8.30
N GLU A 24 -9.47 14.79 9.35
CA GLU A 24 -9.47 13.49 10.01
C GLU A 24 -10.71 12.70 9.58
N TYR A 25 -10.50 11.42 9.23
CA TYR A 25 -11.56 10.46 8.92
C TYR A 25 -11.45 9.26 9.85
N GLU A 26 -12.55 8.81 10.41
CA GLU A 26 -12.63 7.48 11.01
C GLU A 26 -12.92 6.45 9.94
N ILE A 27 -12.09 5.42 9.86
CA ILE A 27 -12.21 4.37 8.85
C ILE A 27 -13.19 3.31 9.35
N ARG A 28 -14.22 3.02 8.54
CA ARG A 28 -15.28 2.06 8.83
C ARG A 28 -15.11 0.83 7.95
N PHE A 29 -14.90 -0.33 8.56
CA PHE A 29 -14.66 -1.60 7.87
C PHE A 29 -15.44 -2.79 8.46
N GLU A 30 -16.05 -2.66 9.67
CA GLU A 30 -16.70 -3.76 10.40
C GLU A 30 -18.14 -4.03 9.94
N GLY A 31 -18.74 -3.19 9.12
CA GLY A 31 -20.12 -3.35 8.63
C GLY A 31 -20.28 -4.60 7.77
N GLY A 32 -21.45 -5.29 7.86
CA GLY A 32 -21.73 -6.51 7.11
C GLY A 32 -21.86 -6.32 5.60
N ASP A 33 -22.36 -5.16 5.15
CA ASP A 33 -22.56 -4.86 3.73
C ASP A 33 -21.39 -4.07 3.13
N GLN A 34 -21.03 -4.43 1.90
CA GLN A 34 -20.02 -3.67 1.18
C GLN A 34 -20.48 -2.23 0.91
N PRO A 35 -19.71 -1.22 1.29
CA PRO A 35 -20.03 0.16 0.98
C PRO A 35 -20.14 0.38 -0.54
N VAL A 36 -21.15 1.10 -0.98
CA VAL A 36 -21.37 1.43 -2.40
C VAL A 36 -20.66 2.74 -2.71
N LEU A 37 -19.83 2.73 -3.75
CA LEU A 37 -19.17 3.94 -4.25
C LEU A 37 -20.06 4.66 -5.26
N GLY A 38 -20.22 5.98 -5.10
CA GLY A 38 -20.77 6.84 -6.14
C GLY A 38 -19.83 7.03 -7.33
N ALA A 39 -20.31 7.70 -8.37
CA ALA A 39 -19.51 7.99 -9.58
C ALA A 39 -18.28 8.87 -9.31
N SER A 40 -18.30 9.68 -8.26
CA SER A 40 -17.20 10.56 -7.84
C SER A 40 -17.01 10.45 -6.32
N PRO A 41 -16.43 9.35 -5.84
CA PRO A 41 -16.30 9.13 -4.41
C PRO A 41 -15.32 10.11 -3.77
N SER A 42 -15.66 10.55 -2.56
CA SER A 42 -14.74 11.27 -1.68
C SER A 42 -13.59 10.35 -1.22
N ASP A 43 -12.53 10.95 -0.69
CA ASP A 43 -11.42 10.18 -0.13
C ASP A 43 -11.89 9.29 1.03
N GLN A 44 -12.79 9.78 1.88
CA GLN A 44 -13.34 9.01 2.99
C GLN A 44 -14.13 7.78 2.51
N GLU A 45 -15.00 7.92 1.51
CA GLU A 45 -15.74 6.79 0.94
C GLU A 45 -14.80 5.77 0.32
N LEU A 46 -13.78 6.24 -0.41
CA LEU A 46 -12.81 5.38 -1.06
C LEU A 46 -11.93 4.62 -0.04
N ILE A 47 -11.49 5.30 1.02
CA ILE A 47 -10.74 4.66 2.11
C ILE A 47 -11.61 3.61 2.82
N ASN A 48 -12.87 3.92 3.12
CA ASN A 48 -13.77 3.01 3.81
C ASN A 48 -14.06 1.74 3.00
N VAL A 49 -14.38 1.87 1.69
CA VAL A 49 -14.60 0.68 0.85
C VAL A 49 -13.33 -0.13 0.68
N THR A 50 -12.18 0.52 0.55
CA THR A 50 -10.88 -0.15 0.45
C THR A 50 -10.58 -0.96 1.71
N ALA A 51 -10.77 -0.36 2.89
CA ALA A 51 -10.60 -1.06 4.17
C ALA A 51 -11.57 -2.22 4.32
N TRP A 52 -12.83 -2.04 3.93
CA TRP A 52 -13.83 -3.09 3.94
C TRP A 52 -13.41 -4.28 3.05
N LEU A 53 -12.93 -4.02 1.82
CA LEU A 53 -12.47 -5.06 0.90
C LEU A 53 -11.25 -5.82 1.45
N ILE A 54 -10.29 -5.11 2.02
CA ILE A 54 -9.10 -5.73 2.63
C ILE A 54 -9.52 -6.62 3.80
N HIS A 55 -10.43 -6.16 4.66
CA HIS A 55 -10.89 -6.92 5.82
C HIS A 55 -11.73 -8.13 5.44
N HIS A 56 -12.77 -7.94 4.61
CA HIS A 56 -13.78 -8.98 4.33
C HIS A 56 -13.47 -9.86 3.12
N LYS A 57 -12.68 -9.38 2.15
CA LYS A 57 -12.38 -10.15 0.92
C LYS A 57 -10.97 -10.70 0.91
N LEU A 58 -10.02 -10.02 1.53
CA LEU A 58 -8.65 -10.49 1.66
C LEU A 58 -8.37 -11.07 3.05
N GLU A 59 -9.34 -11.03 3.97
CA GLU A 59 -9.27 -11.59 5.33
C GLU A 59 -8.08 -11.08 6.16
N LEU A 60 -7.67 -9.82 5.89
CA LEU A 60 -6.57 -9.20 6.60
C LEU A 60 -7.09 -8.44 7.83
N PRO A 61 -6.46 -8.60 9.01
CA PRO A 61 -6.92 -7.96 10.24
C PRO A 61 -6.58 -6.48 10.29
N PHE A 62 -7.41 -5.74 11.02
CA PHE A 62 -7.18 -4.34 11.36
C PHE A 62 -7.30 -4.13 12.89
N PRO A 63 -6.70 -3.08 13.45
CA PRO A 63 -6.99 -2.67 14.81
C PRO A 63 -8.46 -2.22 14.93
N PRO A 64 -9.06 -2.24 16.14
CA PRO A 64 -10.47 -1.88 16.34
C PRO A 64 -10.84 -0.47 15.87
N THR A 65 -9.86 0.43 15.81
CA THR A 65 -10.04 1.81 15.35
C THR A 65 -8.90 2.20 14.44
N ILE A 66 -9.23 2.70 13.25
CA ILE A 66 -8.27 3.26 12.29
C ILE A 66 -8.73 4.68 11.96
N LYS A 67 -7.78 5.61 11.93
CA LYS A 67 -8.01 6.98 11.49
C LYS A 67 -7.18 7.29 10.26
N ALA A 68 -7.69 8.14 9.38
CA ALA A 68 -6.93 8.70 8.28
C ALA A 68 -6.82 10.22 8.46
N TYR A 69 -5.61 10.73 8.34
CA TYR A 69 -5.28 12.14 8.43
C TYR A 69 -4.81 12.61 7.06
N VAL A 70 -5.60 13.47 6.40
CA VAL A 70 -5.26 14.04 5.11
C VAL A 70 -4.74 15.45 5.30
N TYR A 71 -3.43 15.62 5.27
CA TYR A 71 -2.72 16.89 5.50
C TYR A 71 -2.70 17.76 4.25
N VAL A 72 -2.70 19.07 4.44
CA VAL A 72 -2.72 20.03 3.33
C VAL A 72 -1.50 19.87 2.41
N ASN A 73 -0.33 19.65 2.99
CA ASN A 73 0.94 19.54 2.28
C ASN A 73 2.00 18.75 3.08
N GLU A 74 3.21 18.65 2.53
CA GLU A 74 4.35 17.97 3.13
C GLU A 74 4.66 18.49 4.54
N ALA A 75 4.80 19.79 4.73
CA ALA A 75 5.19 20.37 6.01
C ALA A 75 4.17 20.02 7.12
N THR A 76 2.88 20.14 6.81
CA THR A 76 1.82 19.78 7.78
C THR A 76 1.75 18.27 8.04
N MET A 77 2.09 17.42 7.06
CA MET A 77 2.20 15.98 7.28
C MET A 77 3.39 15.62 8.16
N VAL A 78 4.55 16.27 7.99
CA VAL A 78 5.71 16.11 8.88
C VAL A 78 5.35 16.47 10.32
N ASP A 79 4.70 17.60 10.54
CA ASP A 79 4.20 17.98 11.88
C ASP A 79 3.25 16.94 12.46
N GLY A 80 2.37 16.38 11.64
CA GLY A 80 1.45 15.30 12.04
C GLY A 80 2.17 14.01 12.38
N LEU A 81 3.19 13.62 11.63
CA LEU A 81 4.01 12.44 11.94
C LEU A 81 4.73 12.60 13.28
N ILE A 82 5.19 13.81 13.61
CA ILE A 82 5.80 14.10 14.91
C ILE A 82 4.75 14.10 16.03
N THR A 83 3.66 14.85 15.87
CA THR A 83 2.72 15.13 16.95
C THR A 83 1.70 14.03 17.19
N VAL A 84 1.26 13.34 16.13
CA VAL A 84 0.22 12.29 16.18
C VAL A 84 0.84 10.89 16.09
N ALA A 85 1.73 10.62 15.12
CA ALA A 85 2.37 9.31 15.01
C ALA A 85 3.44 9.08 16.08
N GLY A 86 4.08 10.14 16.57
CA GLY A 86 5.13 10.08 17.58
C GLY A 86 6.51 9.78 16.99
N ASP A 87 6.70 10.03 15.70
CA ASP A 87 8.00 9.92 15.04
C ASP A 87 8.96 11.01 15.57
N ASN A 88 10.26 10.72 15.57
CA ASN A 88 11.25 11.78 15.77
C ASN A 88 11.34 12.67 14.52
N HIS A 89 11.97 13.84 14.66
CA HIS A 89 12.02 14.85 13.61
C HIS A 89 12.63 14.31 12.30
N ASP A 90 13.74 13.59 12.38
CA ASP A 90 14.47 13.11 11.20
C ASP A 90 13.66 12.02 10.46
N GLU A 91 13.06 11.08 11.20
CA GLU A 91 12.18 10.06 10.63
C GLU A 91 10.94 10.68 9.98
N ALA A 92 10.31 11.65 10.64
CA ALA A 92 9.13 12.33 10.11
C ALA A 92 9.46 13.11 8.84
N TRP A 93 10.63 13.79 8.81
CA TRP A 93 11.10 14.52 7.66
C TRP A 93 11.39 13.61 6.46
N ASP A 94 12.09 12.50 6.68
CA ASP A 94 12.39 11.53 5.63
C ASP A 94 11.11 10.92 5.05
N LYS A 95 10.16 10.51 5.90
CA LYS A 95 8.87 9.97 5.46
C LYS A 95 8.06 11.01 4.68
N GLY A 96 7.88 12.21 5.25
CA GLY A 96 7.06 13.27 4.64
C GLY A 96 7.58 13.76 3.30
N ARG A 97 8.88 13.77 3.11
CA ARG A 97 9.52 14.23 1.88
C ARG A 97 9.30 13.28 0.70
N TYR A 98 9.33 11.97 0.94
CA TYR A 98 9.35 10.98 -0.14
C TYR A 98 8.03 10.21 -0.29
N ALA A 99 7.17 10.17 0.73
CA ALA A 99 5.95 9.39 0.71
C ALA A 99 4.71 10.24 0.43
N ALA A 100 3.81 9.73 -0.43
CA ALA A 100 2.46 10.26 -0.61
C ALA A 100 1.52 9.87 0.55
N GLY A 101 1.82 8.74 1.18
CA GLY A 101 1.15 8.20 2.36
C GLY A 101 2.14 7.51 3.29
N VAL A 102 1.78 7.40 4.55
CA VAL A 102 2.51 6.68 5.59
C VAL A 102 1.50 6.00 6.51
N ALA A 103 1.67 4.70 6.72
CA ALA A 103 0.92 3.96 7.72
C ALA A 103 1.69 3.91 9.05
N SER A 104 1.00 4.09 10.15
CA SER A 104 1.51 3.90 11.51
C SER A 104 0.48 3.17 12.38
N ARG A 105 0.85 2.85 13.63
CA ARG A 105 -0.09 2.34 14.64
C ARG A 105 -1.23 3.32 14.97
N ARG A 106 -1.08 4.60 14.65
CA ARG A 106 -2.07 5.65 14.89
C ARG A 106 -3.01 5.87 13.72
N GLY A 107 -2.75 5.26 12.55
CA GLY A 107 -3.56 5.38 11.35
C GLY A 107 -2.78 5.70 10.09
N LEU A 108 -3.48 6.24 9.11
CA LEU A 108 -2.93 6.68 7.83
C LEU A 108 -2.62 8.18 7.86
N PHE A 109 -1.48 8.56 7.34
CA PHE A 109 -1.04 9.94 7.16
C PHE A 109 -0.84 10.19 5.68
N LEU A 110 -1.67 11.05 5.08
CA LEU A 110 -1.75 11.23 3.63
C LEU A 110 -1.44 12.68 3.25
N ARG A 111 -0.66 12.88 2.20
CA ARG A 111 -0.41 14.19 1.62
C ARG A 111 -1.56 14.60 0.71
N GLY A 112 -2.40 15.52 1.18
CA GLY A 112 -3.58 15.97 0.44
C GLY A 112 -3.24 16.69 -0.87
N ASP A 113 -2.14 17.44 -0.93
CA ASP A 113 -1.65 18.07 -2.16
C ASP A 113 -1.25 17.02 -3.23
N TYR A 114 -0.82 15.84 -2.81
CA TYR A 114 -0.49 14.73 -3.69
C TYR A 114 -1.74 13.96 -4.10
N VAL A 115 -2.58 13.60 -3.12
CA VAL A 115 -3.85 12.88 -3.32
C VAL A 115 -4.79 13.64 -4.26
N ALA A 116 -4.88 14.99 -4.13
CA ALA A 116 -5.74 15.81 -4.96
C ALA A 116 -5.37 15.81 -6.46
N ARG A 117 -4.13 15.49 -6.80
CA ARG A 117 -3.64 15.39 -8.18
C ARG A 117 -3.78 14.00 -8.78
N MET A 118 -4.05 12.99 -7.95
CA MET A 118 -4.19 11.62 -8.41
C MET A 118 -5.55 11.36 -9.06
N HIS A 119 -5.56 10.55 -10.10
CA HIS A 119 -6.80 9.95 -10.62
C HIS A 119 -7.38 8.96 -9.60
N LEU A 120 -8.66 8.65 -9.74
CA LEU A 120 -9.41 7.76 -8.84
C LEU A 120 -8.68 6.43 -8.59
N VAL A 121 -8.21 5.77 -9.66
CA VAL A 121 -7.47 4.50 -9.56
C VAL A 121 -6.16 4.63 -8.77
N GLY A 122 -5.44 5.75 -8.95
CA GLY A 122 -4.22 6.05 -8.20
C GLY A 122 -4.50 6.25 -6.71
N ARG A 123 -5.57 7.01 -6.37
CA ARG A 123 -5.99 7.20 -4.97
C ARG A 123 -6.38 5.88 -4.31
N ALA A 124 -7.21 5.08 -4.98
CA ALA A 124 -7.59 3.75 -4.48
C ALA A 124 -6.37 2.85 -4.24
N GLY A 125 -5.42 2.88 -5.17
CA GLY A 125 -4.17 2.14 -5.05
C GLY A 125 -3.32 2.59 -3.88
N LEU A 126 -3.12 3.90 -3.69
CA LEU A 126 -2.40 4.46 -2.55
C LEU A 126 -3.05 4.05 -1.22
N PHE A 127 -4.37 4.22 -1.11
CA PHE A 127 -5.09 3.87 0.12
C PHE A 127 -5.01 2.37 0.43
N ALA A 128 -5.08 1.51 -0.58
CA ALA A 128 -4.94 0.07 -0.42
C ALA A 128 -3.53 -0.33 0.03
N HIS A 129 -2.50 0.30 -0.53
CA HIS A 129 -1.11 0.09 -0.15
C HIS A 129 -0.88 0.46 1.32
N GLU A 130 -1.28 1.65 1.72
CA GLU A 130 -1.09 2.11 3.10
C GLU A 130 -1.93 1.32 4.12
N LEU A 131 -3.16 0.95 3.77
CA LEU A 131 -3.99 0.09 4.62
C LEU A 131 -3.38 -1.31 4.78
N ALA A 132 -2.70 -1.84 3.77
CA ALA A 132 -1.97 -3.09 3.91
C ALA A 132 -0.88 -3.00 4.99
N HIS A 133 -0.16 -1.88 5.10
CA HIS A 133 0.81 -1.67 6.17
C HIS A 133 0.16 -1.56 7.57
N VAL A 134 -1.05 -1.00 7.67
CA VAL A 134 -1.82 -1.04 8.93
C VAL A 134 -2.12 -2.48 9.32
N SER A 135 -2.58 -3.31 8.38
CA SER A 135 -2.84 -4.73 8.60
C SER A 135 -1.57 -5.50 9.00
N GLN A 136 -0.46 -5.28 8.31
CA GLN A 136 0.84 -5.88 8.67
C GLN A 136 1.26 -5.51 10.09
N THR A 137 0.99 -4.28 10.51
CA THR A 137 1.24 -3.82 11.89
C THR A 137 0.35 -4.55 12.89
N GLN A 138 -0.92 -4.79 12.56
CA GLN A 138 -1.85 -5.55 13.38
C GLN A 138 -1.44 -7.02 13.50
N LEU A 139 -1.04 -7.66 12.39
CA LEU A 139 -0.58 -9.05 12.37
C LEU A 139 0.62 -9.30 13.31
N ARG A 140 1.49 -8.31 13.49
CA ARG A 140 2.65 -8.39 14.38
C ARG A 140 2.46 -7.71 15.73
N GLU A 141 1.23 -7.43 16.15
CA GLU A 141 0.93 -6.72 17.38
C GLU A 141 1.62 -7.37 18.59
N GLY A 142 2.30 -6.56 19.38
CA GLY A 142 3.09 -7.02 20.54
C GLY A 142 4.50 -7.54 20.21
N GLY A 143 4.80 -7.88 18.96
CA GLY A 143 6.10 -8.37 18.53
C GLY A 143 7.12 -7.26 18.30
N ARG A 144 8.41 -7.59 18.48
CA ARG A 144 9.54 -6.68 18.28
C ARG A 144 10.20 -6.82 16.92
N GLY A 145 9.92 -7.94 16.23
CA GLY A 145 10.48 -8.26 14.93
C GLY A 145 9.77 -7.54 13.78
N ARG A 146 10.37 -7.63 12.62
CA ARG A 146 9.84 -7.09 11.37
C ARG A 146 10.28 -7.98 10.22
N ALA A 147 9.38 -8.26 9.30
CA ALA A 147 9.70 -8.94 8.05
C ALA A 147 10.64 -8.08 7.19
N GLU A 148 11.28 -8.71 6.23
CA GLU A 148 12.13 -8.06 5.25
C GLU A 148 11.35 -6.98 4.48
N GLN A 149 12.03 -5.88 4.14
CA GLN A 149 11.37 -4.73 3.52
C GLN A 149 10.69 -5.09 2.20
N TRP A 150 11.33 -5.89 1.35
CA TRP A 150 10.73 -6.33 0.08
C TRP A 150 9.44 -7.14 0.28
N ILE A 151 9.31 -7.87 1.41
CA ILE A 151 8.08 -8.61 1.73
C ILE A 151 6.98 -7.65 2.13
N LEU A 152 7.29 -6.65 2.97
CA LEU A 152 6.31 -5.67 3.42
C LEU A 152 5.78 -4.86 2.24
N GLU A 153 6.66 -4.32 1.41
CA GLU A 153 6.28 -3.52 0.26
C GLU A 153 5.62 -4.37 -0.84
N GLY A 154 6.19 -5.55 -1.11
CA GLY A 154 5.61 -6.49 -2.09
C GLY A 154 4.21 -6.94 -1.70
N HIS A 155 3.96 -7.20 -0.41
CA HIS A 155 2.62 -7.52 0.09
C HIS A 155 1.68 -6.33 -0.03
N ALA A 156 2.13 -5.11 0.28
CA ALA A 156 1.31 -3.91 0.13
C ALA A 156 0.94 -3.66 -1.36
N GLU A 157 1.88 -3.84 -2.28
CA GLU A 157 1.62 -3.78 -3.72
C GLU A 157 0.67 -4.89 -4.20
N TRP A 158 0.80 -6.11 -3.66
CA TRP A 158 -0.12 -7.21 -3.97
C TRP A 158 -1.54 -6.92 -3.49
N VAL A 159 -1.71 -6.43 -2.26
CA VAL A 159 -3.01 -6.00 -1.71
C VAL A 159 -3.61 -4.88 -2.56
N LYS A 160 -2.81 -3.88 -2.95
CA LYS A 160 -3.22 -2.80 -3.86
C LYS A 160 -3.81 -3.35 -5.16
N VAL A 161 -3.11 -4.27 -5.81
CA VAL A 161 -3.58 -4.88 -7.08
C VAL A 161 -4.86 -5.68 -6.87
N ARG A 162 -4.97 -6.44 -5.78
CA ARG A 162 -6.20 -7.19 -5.43
C ARG A 162 -7.39 -6.27 -5.16
N VAL A 163 -7.18 -5.16 -4.46
CA VAL A 163 -8.24 -4.17 -4.21
C VAL A 163 -8.71 -3.50 -5.50
N LEU A 164 -7.78 -3.12 -6.39
CA LEU A 164 -8.14 -2.54 -7.69
C LEU A 164 -8.96 -3.50 -8.55
N ASP A 165 -8.66 -4.80 -8.50
CA ASP A 165 -9.43 -5.85 -9.17
C ASP A 165 -10.85 -5.98 -8.56
N LEU A 166 -10.95 -6.02 -7.22
CA LEU A 166 -12.23 -6.08 -6.50
C LEU A 166 -13.10 -4.84 -6.70
N LEU A 167 -12.50 -3.68 -6.93
CA LEU A 167 -13.19 -2.44 -7.29
C LEU A 167 -13.55 -2.36 -8.78
N HIS A 168 -13.15 -3.33 -9.59
CA HIS A 168 -13.29 -3.32 -11.06
C HIS A 168 -12.64 -2.10 -11.74
N TYR A 169 -11.62 -1.51 -11.11
CA TYR A 169 -10.87 -0.39 -11.68
C TYR A 169 -9.77 -0.86 -12.64
N ARG A 170 -9.19 -2.01 -12.37
CA ARG A 170 -8.21 -2.68 -13.23
C ARG A 170 -8.13 -4.15 -12.79
N SER A 171 -8.26 -5.07 -13.72
CA SER A 171 -8.16 -6.50 -13.41
C SER A 171 -6.76 -6.87 -12.87
N TYR A 172 -6.71 -7.98 -12.13
CA TYR A 172 -5.44 -8.52 -11.63
C TYR A 172 -4.43 -8.77 -12.75
N THR A 173 -4.89 -9.39 -13.84
CA THR A 173 -4.05 -9.68 -15.01
C THR A 173 -3.50 -8.42 -15.66
N GLU A 174 -4.34 -7.41 -15.91
CA GLU A 174 -3.90 -6.13 -16.45
C GLU A 174 -2.88 -5.43 -15.56
N SER A 175 -3.09 -5.46 -14.25
CA SER A 175 -2.16 -4.88 -13.26
C SER A 175 -0.81 -5.60 -13.29
N ARG A 176 -0.83 -6.92 -13.27
CA ARG A 176 0.37 -7.76 -13.35
C ARG A 176 1.16 -7.53 -14.65
N ASP A 177 0.46 -7.50 -15.78
CA ASP A 177 1.06 -7.25 -17.09
C ASP A 177 1.69 -5.84 -17.16
N LEU A 178 1.04 -4.86 -16.54
CA LEU A 178 1.59 -3.50 -16.45
C LEU A 178 2.89 -3.50 -15.62
N VAL A 179 2.93 -4.21 -14.49
CA VAL A 179 4.14 -4.35 -13.68
C VAL A 179 5.26 -5.03 -14.47
N VAL A 180 4.97 -6.14 -15.16
CA VAL A 180 5.94 -6.83 -16.03
C VAL A 180 6.49 -5.88 -17.09
N ARG A 181 5.63 -5.15 -17.82
CA ARG A 181 6.08 -4.16 -18.81
C ARG A 181 6.94 -3.06 -18.20
N THR A 182 6.59 -2.59 -16.99
CA THR A 182 7.36 -1.56 -16.27
C THR A 182 8.76 -2.08 -15.91
N VAL A 183 8.87 -3.33 -15.45
CA VAL A 183 10.16 -3.95 -15.11
C VAL A 183 11.01 -4.17 -16.36
N VAL A 184 10.42 -4.74 -17.41
CA VAL A 184 11.15 -5.02 -18.67
C VAL A 184 11.55 -3.73 -19.39
N GLY A 185 10.69 -2.71 -19.38
CA GLY A 185 10.96 -1.39 -19.96
C GLY A 185 11.78 -0.44 -19.08
N SER A 186 12.27 -0.92 -17.93
CA SER A 186 13.08 -0.10 -17.02
C SER A 186 14.36 0.38 -17.72
N PRO A 187 14.76 1.66 -17.52
CA PRO A 187 16.07 2.15 -17.99
C PRO A 187 17.23 1.41 -17.32
N THR A 188 17.03 0.84 -16.12
CA THR A 188 18.01 -0.03 -15.47
C THR A 188 17.81 -1.46 -15.95
N PRO A 189 18.81 -2.10 -16.57
CA PRO A 189 18.72 -3.51 -16.96
C PRO A 189 18.42 -4.43 -15.77
N ILE A 190 17.54 -5.42 -15.94
CA ILE A 190 17.13 -6.36 -14.88
C ILE A 190 18.32 -7.03 -14.17
N LYS A 191 19.39 -7.34 -14.90
CA LYS A 191 20.61 -7.91 -14.31
C LYS A 191 21.29 -7.02 -13.28
N LEU A 192 20.98 -5.72 -13.28
CA LEU A 192 21.51 -4.74 -12.31
C LEU A 192 20.51 -4.44 -11.18
N PHE A 193 19.35 -5.07 -11.18
CA PHE A 193 18.43 -4.95 -10.07
C PHE A 193 19.04 -5.57 -8.80
N PRO A 194 18.80 -5.00 -7.62
CA PRO A 194 19.30 -5.57 -6.37
C PRO A 194 18.69 -6.96 -6.12
N ASP A 195 19.43 -7.80 -5.44
CA ASP A 195 18.94 -9.08 -4.91
C ASP A 195 17.86 -8.82 -3.83
N LEU A 196 16.90 -9.72 -3.65
CA LEU A 196 15.91 -9.63 -2.59
C LEU A 196 16.54 -9.58 -1.19
N GLN A 197 17.70 -10.22 -0.98
CA GLN A 197 18.44 -10.14 0.28
C GLN A 197 19.00 -8.73 0.52
N GLU A 198 19.44 -8.03 -0.53
CA GLU A 198 19.86 -6.64 -0.45
C GLU A 198 18.66 -5.72 -0.11
N LEU A 199 17.46 -6.03 -0.64
CA LEU A 199 16.22 -5.30 -0.38
C LEU A 199 15.56 -5.65 0.97
N SER A 200 16.18 -6.48 1.79
CA SER A 200 15.63 -6.88 3.09
C SER A 200 15.65 -5.76 4.14
N ARG A 201 16.59 -4.82 4.04
CA ARG A 201 16.75 -3.71 4.99
C ARG A 201 16.19 -2.42 4.44
N ASN A 202 15.49 -1.66 5.27
CA ASN A 202 14.90 -0.37 4.86
C ASN A 202 15.93 0.62 4.28
N ALA A 203 17.12 0.73 4.87
CA ALA A 203 18.15 1.62 4.37
C ALA A 203 18.60 1.26 2.93
N ASN A 204 18.78 -0.04 2.66
CA ASN A 204 19.13 -0.52 1.32
C ASN A 204 17.96 -0.34 0.34
N TRP A 205 16.73 -0.55 0.79
CA TRP A 205 15.51 -0.31 0.02
C TRP A 205 15.44 1.14 -0.45
N VAL A 206 15.55 2.10 0.48
CA VAL A 206 15.53 3.54 0.17
C VAL A 206 16.67 3.91 -0.77
N ALA A 207 17.90 3.45 -0.51
CA ALA A 207 19.05 3.71 -1.38
C ALA A 207 18.85 3.14 -2.79
N SER A 208 18.31 1.93 -2.91
CA SER A 208 18.00 1.30 -4.20
C SER A 208 16.88 2.02 -4.95
N THR A 209 15.81 2.43 -4.26
CA THR A 209 14.71 3.18 -4.85
C THR A 209 15.20 4.53 -5.39
N ASN A 210 16.00 5.26 -4.63
CA ASN A 210 16.56 6.55 -5.05
C ASN A 210 17.53 6.42 -6.24
N LYS A 211 18.27 5.32 -6.32
CA LYS A 211 19.28 5.10 -7.36
C LYS A 211 18.69 4.47 -8.63
N LEU A 212 17.77 3.52 -8.50
CA LEU A 212 17.33 2.64 -9.59
C LEU A 212 15.85 2.81 -9.93
N GLY A 213 15.10 3.52 -9.08
CA GLY A 213 13.67 3.78 -9.25
C GLY A 213 12.76 2.61 -8.83
N ALA A 214 11.45 2.88 -8.84
CA ALA A 214 10.41 1.93 -8.45
C ALA A 214 10.42 0.59 -9.22
N PRO A 215 10.80 0.51 -10.52
CA PRO A 215 10.87 -0.79 -11.21
C PRO A 215 11.81 -1.80 -10.52
N ALA A 216 12.96 -1.32 -10.02
CA ALA A 216 13.97 -2.16 -9.38
C ALA A 216 13.69 -2.45 -7.88
N THR A 217 12.63 -1.89 -7.32
CA THR A 217 12.25 -2.07 -5.92
C THR A 217 10.79 -2.51 -5.83
N TYR A 218 9.83 -1.59 -5.87
CA TYR A 218 8.40 -1.89 -5.69
C TYR A 218 7.84 -2.88 -6.71
N CYS A 219 8.14 -2.71 -8.02
CA CYS A 219 7.65 -3.63 -9.03
C CYS A 219 8.33 -5.01 -8.91
N GLN A 220 9.63 -5.06 -8.63
CA GLN A 220 10.34 -6.31 -8.36
C GLN A 220 9.77 -7.00 -7.12
N ALA A 221 9.51 -6.28 -6.03
CA ALA A 221 8.92 -6.81 -4.80
C ALA A 221 7.49 -7.34 -5.02
N PHE A 222 6.67 -6.62 -5.81
CA PHE A 222 5.37 -7.14 -6.23
C PHE A 222 5.50 -8.48 -6.95
N LEU A 223 6.38 -8.59 -7.95
CA LEU A 223 6.55 -9.84 -8.71
C LEU A 223 7.06 -10.98 -7.84
N ALA A 224 7.91 -10.70 -6.87
CA ALA A 224 8.39 -11.69 -5.91
C ALA A 224 7.24 -12.15 -4.99
N MET A 225 6.43 -11.21 -4.50
CA MET A 225 5.27 -11.50 -3.67
C MET A 225 4.18 -12.24 -4.45
N ASP A 226 3.89 -11.81 -5.68
CA ASP A 226 2.94 -12.47 -6.56
C ASP A 226 3.32 -13.95 -6.78
N TRP A 227 4.59 -14.21 -7.04
CA TRP A 227 5.09 -15.58 -7.17
C TRP A 227 5.06 -16.38 -5.85
N LEU A 228 5.34 -15.74 -4.72
CA LEU A 228 5.23 -16.37 -3.40
C LEU A 228 3.78 -16.79 -3.12
N VAL A 229 2.82 -15.92 -3.45
CA VAL A 229 1.39 -16.19 -3.32
C VAL A 229 0.92 -17.26 -4.33
N GLU A 230 1.38 -17.20 -5.58
CA GLU A 230 1.10 -18.22 -6.61
C GLU A 230 1.54 -19.62 -6.11
N ARG A 231 2.69 -19.70 -5.47
CA ARG A 231 3.31 -20.96 -5.06
C ARG A 231 2.75 -21.54 -3.76
N TYR A 232 2.41 -20.69 -2.80
CA TYR A 232 2.08 -21.12 -1.44
C TYR A 232 0.71 -20.65 -0.94
N GLY A 233 0.05 -19.77 -1.67
CA GLY A 233 -1.22 -19.16 -1.29
C GLY A 233 -1.07 -17.93 -0.38
N PRO A 234 -2.08 -17.03 -0.38
CA PRO A 234 -2.04 -15.81 0.43
C PRO A 234 -2.06 -16.10 1.94
N ALA A 235 -2.73 -17.16 2.37
CA ALA A 235 -2.79 -17.55 3.79
C ALA A 235 -1.41 -17.83 4.39
N LYS A 236 -0.48 -18.42 3.60
CA LYS A 236 0.90 -18.65 4.06
C LYS A 236 1.69 -17.36 4.22
N VAL A 237 1.45 -16.37 3.37
CA VAL A 237 2.06 -15.04 3.52
C VAL A 237 1.53 -14.34 4.78
N THR A 238 0.21 -14.41 5.02
CA THR A 238 -0.40 -13.86 6.25
C THR A 238 0.12 -14.57 7.50
N GLU A 239 0.25 -15.91 7.47
CA GLU A 239 0.87 -16.69 8.54
C GLU A 239 2.30 -16.22 8.81
N PHE A 240 3.12 -16.06 7.77
CA PHE A 240 4.49 -15.58 7.91
C PHE A 240 4.55 -14.18 8.55
N LEU A 241 3.74 -13.23 8.08
CA LEU A 241 3.69 -11.89 8.64
C LEU A 241 3.24 -11.90 10.12
N GLY A 242 2.33 -12.80 10.49
CA GLY A 242 1.86 -13.00 11.86
C GLY A 242 2.92 -13.58 12.80
N ARG A 243 3.94 -14.30 12.27
CA ARG A 243 5.03 -14.85 13.10
C ARG A 243 5.83 -13.77 13.85
N PHE A 244 5.87 -12.57 13.34
CA PHE A 244 6.55 -11.44 13.98
C PHE A 244 5.83 -10.90 15.22
N ALA A 245 4.65 -11.40 15.55
CA ALA A 245 4.01 -11.21 16.86
C ALA A 245 4.68 -12.03 17.98
N LEU A 246 5.43 -13.08 17.62
CA LEU A 246 6.10 -13.95 18.56
C LEU A 246 7.46 -13.35 18.99
N ASP A 247 7.85 -13.59 20.24
CA ASP A 247 9.16 -13.16 20.77
C ASP A 247 10.36 -13.99 20.25
N SER A 248 10.11 -14.93 19.36
CA SER A 248 11.14 -15.78 18.75
C SER A 248 12.05 -14.99 17.82
N PRO A 249 13.36 -15.33 17.72
CA PRO A 249 14.26 -14.65 16.80
C PRO A 249 13.82 -14.77 15.34
N PRO A 250 13.78 -13.68 14.56
CA PRO A 250 13.28 -13.64 13.19
C PRO A 250 13.82 -14.68 12.20
N PRO A 251 15.09 -15.17 12.28
CA PRO A 251 15.64 -16.09 11.28
C PRO A 251 14.88 -17.43 11.13
N GLY A 252 14.14 -17.86 12.17
CA GLY A 252 13.34 -19.08 12.12
C GLY A 252 12.00 -18.95 11.39
N HIS A 253 11.42 -17.76 11.34
CA HIS A 253 10.03 -17.57 10.89
C HIS A 253 9.80 -18.02 9.44
N TRP A 254 10.73 -17.75 8.54
CA TRP A 254 10.63 -18.19 7.15
C TRP A 254 10.60 -19.72 7.03
N ALA A 255 11.54 -20.40 7.67
CA ALA A 255 11.67 -21.86 7.61
C ALA A 255 10.50 -22.60 8.27
N GLU A 256 9.78 -21.96 9.19
CA GLU A 256 8.59 -22.53 9.82
C GLU A 256 7.35 -22.49 8.92
N VAL A 257 7.32 -21.60 7.94
CA VAL A 257 6.16 -21.38 7.06
C VAL A 257 6.39 -21.91 5.65
N PHE A 258 7.58 -21.72 5.11
CA PHE A 258 7.91 -22.08 3.74
C PHE A 258 8.90 -23.27 3.67
N PRO A 259 8.70 -24.21 2.73
CA PRO A 259 9.50 -25.44 2.66
C PRO A 259 10.91 -25.25 2.07
N ILE A 260 11.25 -24.04 1.63
CA ILE A 260 12.57 -23.67 1.11
C ILE A 260 13.13 -22.51 1.90
N SER A 261 14.44 -22.29 1.87
CA SER A 261 15.04 -21.13 2.53
C SER A 261 14.71 -19.83 1.79
N SER A 262 14.74 -18.69 2.51
CA SER A 262 14.56 -17.37 1.88
C SER A 262 15.64 -17.08 0.82
N ARG A 263 16.86 -17.58 1.04
CA ARG A 263 17.96 -17.50 0.07
C ARG A 263 17.63 -18.28 -1.20
N GLN A 264 17.20 -19.53 -1.06
CA GLN A 264 16.80 -20.36 -2.21
C GLN A 264 15.65 -19.70 -2.99
N PHE A 265 14.65 -19.15 -2.29
CA PHE A 265 13.57 -18.40 -2.95
C PHE A 265 14.10 -17.20 -3.74
N ALA A 266 15.03 -16.43 -3.16
CA ALA A 266 15.60 -15.26 -3.83
C ALA A 266 16.39 -15.67 -5.10
N ASP A 267 17.17 -16.75 -5.03
CA ASP A 267 17.95 -17.27 -6.15
C ASP A 267 17.02 -17.77 -7.29
N GLU A 268 15.97 -18.54 -6.96
CA GLU A 268 14.97 -18.99 -7.94
C GLU A 268 14.19 -17.82 -8.55
N PHE A 269 13.84 -16.82 -7.74
CA PHE A 269 13.16 -15.62 -8.21
C PHE A 269 14.04 -14.79 -9.15
N ARG A 270 15.34 -14.68 -8.88
CA ARG A 270 16.30 -14.01 -9.76
C ARG A 270 16.25 -14.60 -11.17
N VAL A 271 16.33 -15.93 -11.28
CA VAL A 271 16.22 -16.62 -12.57
C VAL A 271 14.89 -16.33 -13.27
N ARG A 272 13.77 -16.38 -12.51
CA ARG A 272 12.44 -16.04 -13.04
C ARG A 272 12.37 -14.61 -13.57
N LEU A 273 12.91 -13.66 -12.83
CA LEU A 273 12.92 -12.23 -13.19
C LEU A 273 13.74 -11.98 -14.47
N GLU A 274 14.90 -12.61 -14.59
CA GLU A 274 15.75 -12.50 -15.80
C GLU A 274 15.08 -13.11 -17.03
N ASN A 275 14.35 -14.20 -16.86
CA ASN A 275 13.59 -14.83 -17.95
C ASN A 275 12.46 -13.95 -18.48
N LEU A 276 11.90 -13.04 -17.69
CA LEU A 276 10.91 -12.08 -18.17
C LEU A 276 11.48 -11.17 -19.27
N ALA A 277 12.75 -10.78 -19.15
CA ALA A 277 13.42 -9.95 -20.17
C ALA A 277 13.59 -10.67 -21.52
N GLY A 278 13.79 -11.99 -21.48
CA GLY A 278 13.96 -12.82 -22.70
C GLY A 278 12.66 -13.20 -23.40
N SER A 279 11.52 -13.10 -22.70
CA SER A 279 10.23 -13.61 -23.19
C SER A 279 9.33 -12.54 -23.78
N THR A 280 9.64 -11.27 -23.63
CA THR A 280 8.80 -10.17 -24.12
C THR A 280 9.26 -9.80 -25.54
N PRO A 281 8.39 -9.91 -26.60
CA PRO A 281 8.70 -9.32 -27.89
C PRO A 281 8.93 -7.82 -27.70
N VAL A 282 9.98 -7.27 -28.30
CA VAL A 282 10.20 -5.83 -28.40
C VAL A 282 8.98 -5.24 -29.11
N ALA A 283 7.98 -4.82 -28.36
CA ALA A 283 6.84 -4.11 -28.89
C ALA A 283 7.36 -2.77 -29.43
N GLY A 284 7.11 -2.54 -30.73
CA GLY A 284 7.49 -1.32 -31.39
C GLY A 284 7.01 -0.08 -30.63
N GLU A 285 7.73 1.01 -30.80
CA GLU A 285 7.59 2.32 -30.20
C GLU A 285 6.13 2.85 -30.22
N GLY A 286 5.27 2.30 -29.38
CA GLY A 286 3.97 2.85 -29.06
C GLY A 286 4.16 3.89 -27.95
N ASN A 287 3.93 5.14 -28.30
CA ASN A 287 3.94 6.31 -27.44
C ASN A 287 3.13 6.05 -26.15
N LEU A 288 3.78 5.56 -25.11
CA LEU A 288 3.19 5.42 -23.77
C LEU A 288 3.02 6.85 -23.23
N GLY A 289 1.83 7.42 -23.46
CA GLY A 289 1.39 8.61 -22.74
C GLY A 289 1.70 8.40 -21.25
N ALA A 290 2.19 9.44 -20.58
CA ALA A 290 2.68 9.43 -19.20
C ALA A 290 1.65 8.77 -18.25
N SER A 291 1.60 7.43 -18.24
CA SER A 291 0.84 6.63 -17.29
C SER A 291 1.59 6.68 -15.96
N GLN A 292 0.87 6.99 -14.90
CA GLN A 292 1.42 6.93 -13.53
C GLN A 292 2.17 5.62 -13.32
N PRO A 293 3.27 5.62 -12.53
CA PRO A 293 4.04 4.42 -12.27
C PRO A 293 3.13 3.31 -11.75
N SER A 294 3.32 2.10 -12.24
CA SER A 294 2.50 0.94 -11.88
C SER A 294 2.71 0.49 -10.43
N CYS A 295 3.84 0.87 -9.83
CA CYS A 295 4.26 0.49 -8.49
C CYS A 295 4.87 1.70 -7.76
N GLY A 296 4.73 1.71 -6.43
CA GLY A 296 5.27 2.74 -5.54
C GLY A 296 4.31 3.86 -5.25
#